data_f67fe15caa7997b009e37aa099552e24
#
_entry.id   f67fe15caa7997b009e37aa099552e24
#
_cell.length_a   1.000
_cell.length_b   1.000
_cell.length_c   1.000
_cell.angle_alpha   90.00
_cell.angle_beta   90.00
_cell.angle_gamma   90.00
#
_symmetry.space_group_name_H-M   'P 1'
#
loop_
_entity.id
_entity.type
_entity.pdbx_description
1 polymer ?
#
loop_
_entity_poly.entity_id
_entity_poly.type
_entity_poly.pdbx_seq_one_letter_code
_entity_poly.pdbx_strand_id
1 'polypeptide(L)'
;MTDTGSLPIKIGKKVDAKGYSLGKRSDGSVIAFKPEDANSRNVKAWNVTSCMIDKLKHRGMISLDQYDAASKFLDDFEQAGLRPSTGCSYEPREGGSGGEMTDKAALAHKRWQGAVRAAGPRYGDLVCVVVLFDRDVLVNELSRLRNGLSRLVKHYGFR
;
A
#
# COMPACT_ATOMS: atom_id res chain seq x y z
N MET A 1 -32.96 8.09 -15.09
CA MET A 1 -32.24 8.71 -13.94
C MET A 1 -31.67 7.57 -13.11
N THR A 2 -30.41 7.25 -13.32
CA THR A 2 -29.71 6.33 -12.44
C THR A 2 -29.23 7.12 -11.23
N ASP A 3 -29.99 6.99 -10.16
CA ASP A 3 -29.58 7.46 -8.84
C ASP A 3 -28.33 6.64 -8.45
N THR A 4 -27.15 7.19 -8.65
CA THR A 4 -25.92 6.65 -8.09
C THR A 4 -26.01 6.88 -6.59
N GLY A 5 -26.75 5.99 -5.93
CA GLY A 5 -26.95 5.99 -4.50
C GLY A 5 -25.62 6.03 -3.78
N SER A 6 -25.21 7.24 -3.45
CA SER A 6 -24.16 7.50 -2.49
C SER A 6 -24.54 6.80 -1.19
N LEU A 7 -23.92 5.65 -0.93
CA LEU A 7 -24.15 4.90 0.28
C LEU A 7 -23.92 5.82 1.49
N PRO A 8 -24.80 5.84 2.49
CA PRO A 8 -24.69 6.74 3.62
C PRO A 8 -23.40 6.45 4.38
N ILE A 9 -22.51 7.43 4.41
CA ILE A 9 -21.26 7.37 5.16
C ILE A 9 -21.57 7.76 6.60
N LYS A 10 -21.44 6.82 7.53
CA LYS A 10 -21.52 7.15 8.96
C LYS A 10 -20.22 7.82 9.37
N ILE A 11 -20.26 9.15 9.53
CA ILE A 11 -19.14 9.92 10.05
C ILE A 11 -19.09 9.69 11.56
N GLY A 12 -18.15 8.87 12.02
CA GLY A 12 -17.86 8.72 13.45
C GLY A 12 -17.01 9.88 13.96
N LYS A 13 -17.11 10.20 15.24
CA LYS A 13 -16.28 11.22 15.90
C LYS A 13 -14.80 10.83 16.07
N LYS A 14 -14.34 9.77 15.41
CA LYS A 14 -12.93 9.34 15.46
C LYS A 14 -12.13 10.19 14.50
N VAL A 15 -11.15 10.89 15.04
CA VAL A 15 -10.16 11.69 14.32
C VAL A 15 -8.87 10.89 14.33
N ASP A 16 -8.18 10.80 13.19
CA ASP A 16 -6.87 10.16 13.13
C ASP A 16 -5.78 11.07 13.75
N ALA A 17 -4.54 10.54 13.86
CA ALA A 17 -3.40 11.27 14.41
C ALA A 17 -3.04 12.56 13.63
N LYS A 18 -3.58 12.73 12.41
CA LYS A 18 -3.40 13.92 11.56
C LYS A 18 -4.59 14.88 11.59
N GLY A 19 -5.59 14.61 12.43
CA GLY A 19 -6.77 15.47 12.57
C GLY A 19 -7.84 15.29 11.49
N TYR A 20 -7.84 14.17 10.76
CA TYR A 20 -8.86 13.87 9.76
C TYR A 20 -10.06 13.15 10.37
N SER A 21 -11.24 13.49 9.94
CA SER A 21 -12.46 12.76 10.31
C SER A 21 -12.51 11.42 9.57
N LEU A 22 -12.75 10.34 10.29
CA LEU A 22 -12.86 9.00 9.73
C LEU A 22 -14.32 8.58 9.59
N GLY A 23 -14.68 8.07 8.42
CA GLY A 23 -15.97 7.47 8.14
C GLY A 23 -15.83 6.02 7.69
N LYS A 24 -16.80 5.17 8.07
CA LYS A 24 -16.83 3.76 7.66
C LYS A 24 -17.95 3.55 6.65
N ARG A 25 -17.64 2.92 5.52
CA ARG A 25 -18.64 2.48 4.54
C ARG A 25 -19.27 1.15 4.93
N SER A 26 -20.40 0.82 4.29
CA SER A 26 -21.10 -0.46 4.49
C SER A 26 -20.27 -1.67 4.08
N ASP A 27 -19.34 -1.54 3.14
CA ASP A 27 -18.38 -2.57 2.73
C ASP A 27 -17.22 -2.77 3.71
N GLY A 28 -17.19 -1.98 4.80
CA GLY A 28 -16.16 -2.03 5.83
C GLY A 28 -14.92 -1.18 5.53
N SER A 29 -14.83 -0.53 4.37
CA SER A 29 -13.74 0.37 4.05
C SER A 29 -13.78 1.64 4.91
N VAL A 30 -12.62 2.19 5.25
CA VAL A 30 -12.47 3.42 6.04
C VAL A 30 -12.02 4.55 5.14
N ILE A 31 -12.73 5.66 5.22
CA ILE A 31 -12.43 6.87 4.45
C ILE A 31 -12.04 7.97 5.40
N ALA A 32 -10.95 8.66 5.10
CA ALA A 32 -10.56 9.88 5.77
C ALA A 32 -11.08 11.10 5.01
N PHE A 33 -11.55 12.09 5.74
CA PHE A 33 -12.06 13.35 5.20
C PHE A 33 -11.30 14.52 5.77
N LYS A 34 -11.02 15.50 4.93
CA LYS A 34 -10.51 16.80 5.34
C LYS A 34 -11.19 17.88 4.50
N PRO A 35 -11.78 18.92 5.09
CA PRO A 35 -12.18 20.11 4.34
C PRO A 35 -10.94 20.75 3.73
N GLU A 36 -11.01 21.22 2.49
CA GLU A 36 -9.89 21.91 1.84
C GLU A 36 -9.55 23.21 2.55
N ASP A 37 -10.58 23.95 3.00
CA ASP A 37 -10.47 25.16 3.80
C ASP A 37 -11.59 25.23 4.82
N ALA A 38 -11.44 26.00 5.89
CA ALA A 38 -12.42 26.14 6.97
C ALA A 38 -13.83 26.57 6.48
N ASN A 39 -13.92 27.22 5.31
CA ASN A 39 -15.16 27.69 4.70
C ASN A 39 -15.49 26.96 3.40
N SER A 40 -14.70 25.97 2.98
CA SER A 40 -14.93 25.25 1.75
C SER A 40 -15.98 24.17 1.92
N ARG A 41 -16.94 24.09 0.95
CA ARG A 41 -17.85 22.95 0.80
C ARG A 41 -17.16 21.74 0.17
N ASN A 42 -15.94 21.90 -0.34
CA ASN A 42 -15.17 20.85 -0.94
C ASN A 42 -14.45 20.06 0.15
N VAL A 43 -14.62 18.75 0.13
CA VAL A 43 -14.00 17.82 1.08
C VAL A 43 -13.09 16.88 0.30
N LYS A 44 -11.82 16.85 0.65
CA LYS A 44 -10.92 15.77 0.19
C LYS A 44 -11.25 14.51 0.96
N ALA A 45 -11.55 13.44 0.22
CA ALA A 45 -11.80 12.13 0.78
C ALA A 45 -10.89 11.10 0.10
N TRP A 46 -10.28 10.22 0.89
CA TRP A 46 -9.49 9.11 0.36
C TRP A 46 -9.69 7.85 1.20
N ASN A 47 -9.55 6.70 0.54
CA ASN A 47 -9.70 5.41 1.19
C ASN A 47 -8.42 5.08 2.00
N VAL A 48 -8.56 5.00 3.33
CA VAL A 48 -7.45 4.66 4.24
C VAL A 48 -7.15 3.16 4.25
N THR A 49 -8.09 2.35 3.77
CA THR A 49 -8.00 0.89 3.72
C THR A 49 -8.00 0.38 2.27
N SER A 50 -7.26 1.08 1.40
CA SER A 50 -7.22 0.78 -0.04
C SER A 50 -6.55 -0.57 -0.36
N CYS A 51 -5.58 -0.98 0.45
CA CYS A 51 -4.87 -2.24 0.26
C CYS A 51 -4.89 -3.11 1.52
N MET A 52 -4.46 -4.37 1.39
CA MET A 52 -4.48 -5.33 2.49
C MET A 52 -3.61 -4.89 3.67
N ILE A 53 -2.46 -4.29 3.41
CA ILE A 53 -1.56 -3.78 4.46
C ILE A 53 -2.21 -2.64 5.25
N ASP A 54 -2.94 -1.74 4.58
CA ASP A 54 -3.70 -0.67 5.25
C ASP A 54 -4.79 -1.26 6.16
N LYS A 55 -5.51 -2.27 5.67
CA LYS A 55 -6.53 -2.99 6.46
C LYS A 55 -5.92 -3.63 7.71
N LEU A 56 -4.77 -4.29 7.58
CA LEU A 56 -4.08 -4.92 8.71
C LEU A 56 -3.59 -3.90 9.74
N LYS A 57 -3.03 -2.77 9.28
CA LYS A 57 -2.64 -1.65 10.15
C LYS A 57 -3.85 -1.08 10.89
N HIS A 58 -4.93 -0.79 10.16
CA HIS A 58 -6.15 -0.21 10.75
C HIS A 58 -6.79 -1.13 11.80
N ARG A 59 -6.70 -2.45 11.59
CA ARG A 59 -7.18 -3.46 12.56
C ARG A 59 -6.20 -3.72 13.71
N GLY A 60 -5.04 -3.07 13.73
CA GLY A 60 -4.00 -3.29 14.74
C GLY A 60 -3.30 -4.64 14.65
N MET A 61 -3.39 -5.31 13.50
CA MET A 61 -2.80 -6.64 13.30
C MET A 61 -1.31 -6.60 12.97
N ILE A 62 -0.80 -5.46 12.52
CA ILE A 62 0.62 -5.19 12.28
C ILE A 62 1.02 -3.91 13.01
N SER A 63 2.31 -3.80 13.37
CA SER A 63 2.85 -2.59 13.99
C SER A 63 3.06 -1.48 12.96
N LEU A 64 3.28 -0.25 13.45
CA LEU A 64 3.61 0.88 12.59
C LEU A 64 4.92 0.63 11.82
N ASP A 65 5.95 0.13 12.51
CA ASP A 65 7.24 -0.18 11.88
C ASP A 65 7.11 -1.25 10.78
N GLN A 66 6.27 -2.26 11.00
CA GLN A 66 5.96 -3.28 10.00
C GLN A 66 5.23 -2.69 8.79
N TYR A 67 4.32 -1.75 9.02
CA TYR A 67 3.64 -1.02 7.96
C TYR A 67 4.59 -0.15 7.16
N ASP A 68 5.46 0.61 7.82
CA ASP A 68 6.44 1.48 7.18
C ASP A 68 7.45 0.66 6.36
N ALA A 69 7.88 -0.49 6.87
CA ALA A 69 8.73 -1.41 6.13
C ALA A 69 8.03 -2.00 4.88
N ALA A 70 6.75 -2.35 4.99
CA ALA A 70 5.96 -2.81 3.85
C ALA A 70 5.78 -1.72 2.79
N SER A 71 5.51 -0.47 3.21
CA SER A 71 5.39 0.68 2.32
C SER A 71 6.70 0.94 1.58
N LYS A 72 7.83 0.91 2.28
CA LYS A 72 9.15 1.07 1.69
C LYS A 72 9.48 -0.04 0.69
N PHE A 73 9.09 -1.27 1.00
CA PHE A 73 9.26 -2.41 0.10
C PHE A 73 8.48 -2.24 -1.20
N LEU A 74 7.24 -1.75 -1.11
CA LEU A 74 6.41 -1.43 -2.27
C LEU A 74 7.00 -0.28 -3.09
N ASP A 75 7.46 0.80 -2.43
CA ASP A 75 8.09 1.95 -3.10
C ASP A 75 9.33 1.53 -3.89
N ASP A 76 10.20 0.70 -3.32
CA ASP A 76 11.38 0.21 -4.00
C ASP A 76 11.02 -0.65 -5.23
N PHE A 77 9.95 -1.46 -5.14
CA PHE A 77 9.44 -2.24 -6.26
C PHE A 77 8.88 -1.36 -7.38
N GLU A 78 8.11 -0.33 -7.04
CA GLU A 78 7.54 0.61 -8.01
C GLU A 78 8.63 1.47 -8.66
N GLN A 79 9.59 1.97 -7.88
CA GLN A 79 10.73 2.74 -8.40
C GLN A 79 11.64 1.91 -9.31
N ALA A 80 11.71 0.61 -9.08
CA ALA A 80 12.44 -0.32 -9.96
C ALA A 80 11.73 -0.56 -11.29
N GLY A 81 10.49 -0.07 -11.46
CA GLY A 81 9.71 -0.26 -12.68
C GLY A 81 9.23 -1.70 -12.89
N LEU A 82 9.18 -2.50 -11.83
CA LEU A 82 8.81 -3.91 -11.89
C LEU A 82 7.29 -4.13 -11.92
N ARG A 83 6.49 -3.10 -11.63
CA ARG A 83 5.05 -3.19 -11.73
C ARG A 83 4.63 -3.30 -13.19
N PRO A 84 3.86 -4.31 -13.60
CA PRO A 84 3.33 -4.37 -14.95
C PRO A 84 2.52 -3.09 -15.21
N SER A 85 2.86 -2.39 -16.28
CA SER A 85 2.07 -1.24 -16.74
C SER A 85 0.68 -1.74 -17.12
N THR A 86 -0.33 -1.42 -16.34
CA THR A 86 -1.74 -1.70 -16.65
C THR A 86 -2.34 -0.75 -17.68
N GLY A 87 -1.50 0.07 -18.30
CA GLY A 87 -1.89 0.91 -19.43
C GLY A 87 -1.95 0.06 -20.69
N CYS A 88 -3.14 -0.36 -21.11
CA CYS A 88 -3.41 -0.75 -22.48
C CYS A 88 -3.30 0.47 -23.41
N SER A 89 -2.11 1.06 -23.50
CA SER A 89 -1.77 1.94 -24.59
C SER A 89 -1.22 1.07 -25.71
N TYR A 90 -2.09 0.60 -26.56
CA TYR A 90 -1.74 -0.10 -27.78
C TYR A 90 -1.31 0.94 -28.84
N GLU A 91 -0.38 1.80 -28.47
CA GLU A 91 0.36 2.58 -29.43
C GLU A 91 1.68 1.87 -29.69
N PRO A 92 1.91 1.39 -30.93
CA PRO A 92 3.23 0.89 -31.29
C PRO A 92 4.21 2.06 -31.14
N ARG A 93 4.96 2.09 -30.05
CA ARG A 93 6.11 2.98 -29.94
C ARG A 93 7.15 2.47 -30.94
N GLU A 94 7.18 3.10 -32.11
CA GLU A 94 8.32 2.99 -33.00
C GLU A 94 9.55 3.52 -32.22
N GLY A 95 10.52 2.67 -32.03
CA GLY A 95 11.77 3.02 -31.33
C GLY A 95 11.83 2.51 -29.89
N GLY A 96 11.53 1.24 -29.67
CA GLY A 96 11.92 0.52 -28.46
C GLY A 96 13.44 0.34 -28.43
N SER A 97 14.21 1.40 -28.13
CA SER A 97 15.49 1.18 -27.49
C SER A 97 15.18 0.46 -26.20
N GLY A 98 15.68 -0.76 -26.02
CA GLY A 98 15.66 -1.45 -24.73
C GLY A 98 16.16 -0.45 -23.71
N GLY A 99 15.22 0.16 -22.95
CA GLY A 99 15.55 1.31 -22.14
C GLY A 99 16.59 0.86 -21.13
N GLU A 100 17.78 1.41 -21.22
CA GLU A 100 18.73 1.32 -20.12
C GLU A 100 17.98 1.70 -18.85
N MET A 101 17.93 0.76 -17.92
CA MET A 101 17.33 1.01 -16.59
C MET A 101 18.05 2.23 -16.02
N THR A 102 17.32 3.28 -15.72
CA THR A 102 17.95 4.48 -15.15
C THR A 102 18.71 4.08 -13.88
N ASP A 103 19.83 4.75 -13.57
CA ASP A 103 20.62 4.45 -12.36
C ASP A 103 19.74 4.40 -11.10
N LYS A 104 18.75 5.27 -11.03
CA LYS A 104 17.77 5.30 -9.95
C LYS A 104 16.93 4.02 -9.87
N ALA A 105 16.45 3.52 -11.01
CA ALA A 105 15.67 2.29 -11.08
C ALA A 105 16.54 1.06 -10.75
N ALA A 106 17.80 1.05 -11.20
CA ALA A 106 18.76 0.00 -10.90
C ALA A 106 19.07 -0.07 -9.40
N LEU A 107 19.24 1.07 -8.74
CA LEU A 107 19.44 1.15 -7.30
C LEU A 107 18.19 0.68 -6.53
N ALA A 108 17.01 1.09 -6.97
CA ALA A 108 15.75 0.64 -6.36
C ALA A 108 15.56 -0.87 -6.51
N HIS A 109 15.86 -1.43 -7.67
CA HIS A 109 15.84 -2.87 -7.93
C HIS A 109 16.79 -3.63 -7.00
N LYS A 110 18.01 -3.13 -6.83
CA LYS A 110 19.01 -3.72 -5.91
C LYS A 110 18.54 -3.69 -4.46
N ARG A 111 17.93 -2.57 -4.01
CA ARG A 111 17.34 -2.46 -2.65
C ARG A 111 16.19 -3.45 -2.47
N TRP A 112 15.27 -3.51 -3.42
CA TRP A 112 14.15 -4.44 -3.38
C TRP A 112 14.62 -5.91 -3.33
N GLN A 113 15.58 -6.31 -4.16
CA GLN A 113 16.17 -7.65 -4.10
C GLN A 113 16.83 -7.94 -2.76
N GLY A 114 17.52 -6.95 -2.18
CA GLY A 114 18.10 -7.05 -0.84
C GLY A 114 17.04 -7.30 0.23
N ALA A 115 15.90 -6.60 0.13
CA ALA A 115 14.77 -6.77 1.03
C ALA A 115 14.13 -8.16 0.90
N VAL A 116 13.92 -8.65 -0.32
CA VAL A 116 13.41 -10.03 -0.56
C VAL A 116 14.32 -11.07 0.06
N ARG A 117 15.64 -10.93 -0.09
CA ARG A 117 16.62 -11.82 0.54
C ARG A 117 16.57 -11.74 2.06
N ALA A 118 16.41 -10.54 2.62
CA ALA A 118 16.30 -10.33 4.06
C ALA A 118 15.06 -10.97 4.66
N ALA A 119 13.91 -10.90 3.95
CA ALA A 119 12.70 -11.62 4.33
C ALA A 119 12.91 -13.14 4.34
N GLY A 120 13.75 -13.62 3.44
CA GLY A 120 14.14 -15.02 3.30
C GLY A 120 13.11 -15.88 2.57
N PRO A 121 13.50 -17.09 2.12
CA PRO A 121 12.67 -17.94 1.27
C PRO A 121 11.37 -18.38 1.94
N ARG A 122 11.35 -18.47 3.26
CA ARG A 122 10.17 -18.91 4.02
C ARG A 122 9.04 -17.89 4.08
N TYR A 123 9.39 -16.59 4.07
CA TYR A 123 8.44 -15.49 4.27
C TYR A 123 8.36 -14.55 3.07
N GLY A 124 9.39 -14.52 2.24
CA GLY A 124 9.52 -13.60 1.12
C GLY A 124 8.35 -13.70 0.12
N ASP A 125 7.97 -14.91 -0.25
CA ASP A 125 6.85 -15.14 -1.17
C ASP A 125 5.54 -14.59 -0.62
N LEU A 126 5.25 -14.84 0.66
CA LEU A 126 4.05 -14.35 1.31
C LEU A 126 4.04 -12.82 1.40
N VAL A 127 5.16 -12.21 1.78
CA VAL A 127 5.30 -10.74 1.81
C VAL A 127 5.09 -10.16 0.42
N CYS A 128 5.70 -10.74 -0.61
CA CYS A 128 5.52 -10.28 -2.00
C CYS A 128 4.05 -10.32 -2.43
N VAL A 129 3.37 -11.46 -2.27
CA VAL A 129 1.98 -11.58 -2.75
C VAL A 129 1.01 -10.70 -1.97
N VAL A 130 1.26 -10.44 -0.70
CA VAL A 130 0.40 -9.57 0.13
C VAL A 130 0.69 -8.10 -0.13
N VAL A 131 1.96 -7.70 -0.13
CA VAL A 131 2.33 -6.28 -0.24
C VAL A 131 2.27 -5.78 -1.67
N LEU A 132 2.78 -6.56 -2.64
CA LEU A 132 2.89 -6.12 -4.03
C LEU A 132 1.63 -6.40 -4.85
N PHE A 133 0.95 -7.50 -4.56
CA PHE A 133 -0.23 -7.95 -5.33
C PHE A 133 -1.54 -7.87 -4.55
N ASP A 134 -1.52 -7.28 -3.38
CA ASP A 134 -2.71 -7.01 -2.55
C ASP A 134 -3.57 -8.27 -2.27
N ARG A 135 -2.91 -9.42 -2.10
CA ARG A 135 -3.59 -10.67 -1.78
C ARG A 135 -4.13 -10.64 -0.35
N ASP A 136 -5.33 -11.12 -0.14
CA ASP A 136 -5.89 -11.32 1.19
C ASP A 136 -5.06 -12.31 2.02
N VAL A 137 -4.91 -12.00 3.32
CA VAL A 137 -4.15 -12.83 4.27
C VAL A 137 -5.11 -13.72 5.04
N LEU A 138 -4.84 -15.01 5.02
CA LEU A 138 -5.56 -15.97 5.84
C LEU A 138 -5.11 -15.87 7.32
N VAL A 139 -5.99 -16.22 8.25
CA VAL A 139 -5.72 -16.13 9.69
C VAL A 139 -4.45 -16.92 10.09
N ASN A 140 -4.26 -18.08 9.50
CA ASN A 140 -3.08 -18.94 9.73
C ASN A 140 -1.79 -18.40 9.11
N GLU A 141 -1.87 -17.47 8.15
CA GLU A 141 -0.72 -16.85 7.50
C GLU A 141 -0.23 -15.59 8.20
N LEU A 142 -1.05 -15.00 9.07
CA LEU A 142 -0.77 -13.70 9.70
C LEU A 142 0.54 -13.71 10.50
N SER A 143 0.82 -14.78 11.26
CA SER A 143 2.07 -14.92 12.01
C SER A 143 3.28 -14.97 11.08
N ARG A 144 3.17 -15.68 9.96
CA ARG A 144 4.23 -15.77 8.94
C ARG A 144 4.47 -14.41 8.29
N LEU A 145 3.40 -13.70 7.95
CA LEU A 145 3.50 -12.34 7.39
C LEU A 145 4.19 -11.38 8.37
N ARG A 146 3.77 -11.38 9.64
CA ARG A 146 4.40 -10.55 10.69
C ARG A 146 5.89 -10.83 10.84
N ASN A 147 6.29 -12.10 10.80
CA ASN A 147 7.71 -12.48 10.87
C ASN A 147 8.48 -11.98 9.66
N GLY A 148 7.92 -12.08 8.46
CA GLY A 148 8.51 -11.52 7.23
C GLY A 148 8.67 -10.02 7.30
N LEU A 149 7.62 -9.31 7.71
CA LEU A 149 7.64 -7.85 7.89
C LEU A 149 8.63 -7.42 8.97
N SER A 150 8.76 -8.15 10.09
CA SER A 150 9.75 -7.86 11.13
C SER A 150 11.21 -7.99 10.62
N ARG A 151 11.45 -8.89 9.68
CA ARG A 151 12.75 -8.99 9.01
C ARG A 151 13.00 -7.79 8.09
N LEU A 152 11.97 -7.30 7.40
CA LEU A 152 12.07 -6.06 6.60
C LEU A 152 12.31 -4.85 7.49
N VAL A 153 11.67 -4.75 8.66
CA VAL A 153 11.92 -3.70 9.66
C VAL A 153 13.41 -3.63 10.01
N LYS A 154 14.03 -4.79 10.31
CA LYS A 154 15.46 -4.86 10.59
C LYS A 154 16.33 -4.48 9.38
N HIS A 155 15.94 -4.92 8.19
CA HIS A 155 16.67 -4.64 6.95
C HIS A 155 16.68 -3.15 6.63
N TYR A 156 15.53 -2.46 6.79
CA TYR A 156 15.42 -1.02 6.53
C TYR A 156 15.84 -0.14 7.71
N GLY A 157 16.11 -0.73 8.88
CA GLY A 157 16.54 0.00 10.06
C GLY A 157 15.45 0.81 10.76
N PHE A 158 14.19 0.46 10.59
CA PHE A 158 13.10 1.02 11.39
C PHE A 158 13.19 0.51 12.84
N ARG A 159 12.93 1.40 13.79
CA ARG A 159 12.97 1.10 15.23
C ARG A 159 11.60 1.30 15.85
#